data_4a3dfc9a8fc066e9aa78b3d1a86b8475
#
_entry.id   4a3dfc9a8fc066e9aa78b3d1a86b8475
#
_cell.length_a   1.000
_cell.length_b   1.000
_cell.length_c   1.000
_cell.angle_alpha   90.00
_cell.angle_beta   90.00
_cell.angle_gamma   90.00
#
_symmetry.space_group_name_H-M   'P 1'
#
loop_
_entity.id
_entity.type
_entity.pdbx_description
1 polymer ?
#
loop_
_entity_poly.entity_id
_entity_poly.type
_entity_poly.pdbx_seq_one_letter_code
_entity_poly.pdbx_strand_id
1 'polypeptide(L)'
;AAARAPTLNAHYTSPTVIRAIYDAVESMGFQTGNILEPSMGVGNFFGMLPESMKSSRLYGVELDSITGRIAKQLYPKADITVAGFETTDRRDFFDLAIGNVPFGQYQVNDRAYNKLGFSIHDYFFAKTLDQVRPGGVIAFVTSRYTMDKQSPEVRKYIAQRAELLGAIRLPNNAFKA
;
A
#
# COMPACT_ATOMS: atom_id res chain seq x y z
N ALA A 1 22.22 -17.69 -9.18
CA ALA A 1 21.18 -17.12 -10.07
C ALA A 1 19.91 -16.66 -9.33
N ALA A 2 19.88 -16.69 -7.98
CA ALA A 2 18.69 -16.37 -7.20
C ALA A 2 18.63 -14.91 -6.66
N ALA A 3 19.63 -14.09 -6.95
CA ALA A 3 19.75 -12.77 -6.29
C ALA A 3 19.13 -11.59 -7.05
N ARG A 4 18.41 -11.80 -8.15
CA ARG A 4 17.92 -10.70 -9.01
C ARG A 4 16.44 -10.33 -8.88
N ALA A 5 15.64 -11.07 -8.15
CA ALA A 5 14.20 -10.84 -8.11
C ALA A 5 13.72 -9.70 -7.18
N PRO A 6 14.34 -9.41 -6.03
CA PRO A 6 13.78 -8.43 -5.09
C PRO A 6 14.02 -6.95 -5.46
N THR A 7 15.08 -6.67 -6.24
CA THR A 7 15.50 -5.28 -6.49
C THR A 7 14.74 -4.56 -7.61
N LEU A 8 13.97 -5.28 -8.42
CA LEU A 8 13.29 -4.72 -9.59
C LEU A 8 12.01 -3.93 -9.27
N ASN A 9 11.45 -4.06 -8.06
CA ASN A 9 10.17 -3.45 -7.67
C ASN A 9 10.26 -2.51 -6.46
N ALA A 10 11.47 -2.21 -5.98
CA ALA A 10 11.66 -1.26 -4.89
C ALA A 10 11.66 0.17 -5.46
N HIS A 11 10.50 0.82 -5.43
CA HIS A 11 10.36 2.22 -5.83
C HIS A 11 10.48 3.11 -4.60
N TYR A 12 11.50 3.97 -4.58
CA TYR A 12 11.64 5.01 -3.57
C TYR A 12 10.59 6.08 -3.80
N THR A 13 9.75 6.34 -2.79
CA THR A 13 8.75 7.40 -2.85
C THR A 13 9.33 8.68 -2.27
N SER A 14 9.31 9.77 -3.06
CA SER A 14 9.88 11.04 -2.61
C SER A 14 9.12 11.60 -1.41
N PRO A 15 9.81 12.34 -0.51
CA PRO A 15 9.15 13.01 0.63
C PRO A 15 8.02 13.94 0.22
N THR A 16 8.14 14.60 -0.93
CA THR A 16 7.10 15.50 -1.47
C THR A 16 5.81 14.73 -1.75
N VAL A 17 5.90 13.55 -2.38
CA VAL A 17 4.73 12.70 -2.67
C VAL A 17 4.12 12.18 -1.38
N ILE A 18 4.93 11.69 -0.45
CA ILE A 18 4.44 11.18 0.84
C ILE A 18 3.71 12.28 1.61
N ARG A 19 4.28 13.48 1.67
CA ARG A 19 3.65 14.60 2.36
C ARG A 19 2.32 15.00 1.73
N ALA A 20 2.25 15.02 0.39
CA ALA A 20 1.01 15.33 -0.32
C ALA A 20 -0.08 14.30 -0.03
N ILE A 21 0.27 13.03 0.07
CA ILE A 21 -0.67 11.95 0.42
C ILE A 21 -1.20 12.14 1.84
N TYR A 22 -0.32 12.41 2.81
CA TYR A 22 -0.76 12.65 4.18
C TYR A 22 -1.63 13.92 4.30
N ASP A 23 -1.31 14.98 3.57
CA ASP A 23 -2.13 16.20 3.55
C ASP A 23 -3.54 15.89 3.03
N ALA A 24 -3.65 15.09 1.97
CA ALA A 24 -4.94 14.65 1.44
C ALA A 24 -5.73 13.83 2.47
N VAL A 25 -5.08 12.90 3.15
CA VAL A 25 -5.69 12.03 4.17
C VAL A 25 -6.17 12.86 5.37
N GLU A 26 -5.36 13.82 5.83
CA GLU A 26 -5.77 14.74 6.90
C GLU A 26 -6.98 15.59 6.49
N SER A 27 -7.01 16.08 5.25
CA SER A 27 -8.14 16.87 4.74
C SER A 27 -9.44 16.08 4.64
N MET A 28 -9.37 14.75 4.56
CA MET A 28 -10.52 13.85 4.66
C MET A 28 -11.02 13.65 6.09
N GLY A 29 -10.33 14.21 7.09
CA GLY A 29 -10.70 14.12 8.50
C GLY A 29 -10.06 12.97 9.28
N PHE A 30 -9.18 12.17 8.68
CA PHE A 30 -8.47 11.12 9.40
C PHE A 30 -7.49 11.74 10.41
N GLN A 31 -7.49 11.21 11.63
CA GLN A 31 -6.56 11.61 12.69
C GLN A 31 -5.76 10.43 13.21
N THR A 32 -6.40 9.51 13.90
CA THR A 32 -5.75 8.36 14.53
C THR A 32 -6.51 7.07 14.28
N GLY A 33 -5.79 5.96 14.32
CA GLY A 33 -6.36 4.63 14.16
C GLY A 33 -5.28 3.60 13.86
N ASN A 34 -5.71 2.47 13.33
CA ASN A 34 -4.83 1.43 12.84
C ASN A 34 -4.42 1.74 11.40
N ILE A 35 -3.13 1.93 11.17
CA ILE A 35 -2.57 2.29 9.86
C ILE A 35 -1.80 1.11 9.29
N LEU A 36 -2.14 0.70 8.07
CA LEU A 36 -1.45 -0.35 7.32
C LEU A 36 -0.57 0.24 6.24
N GLU A 37 0.66 -0.22 6.15
CA GLU A 37 1.53 -0.07 4.98
C GLU A 37 1.83 -1.47 4.42
N PRO A 38 1.12 -1.91 3.35
CA PRO A 38 1.14 -3.32 2.93
C PRO A 38 2.38 -3.73 2.13
N SER A 39 3.20 -2.76 1.73
CA SER A 39 4.50 -2.95 1.06
C SER A 39 5.43 -1.84 1.53
N MET A 40 5.91 -1.98 2.77
CA MET A 40 6.44 -0.85 3.51
C MET A 40 7.89 -0.47 3.16
N GLY A 41 8.65 -1.36 2.55
CA GLY A 41 10.08 -1.13 2.39
C GLY A 41 10.74 -0.90 3.75
N VAL A 42 11.60 0.11 3.82
CA VAL A 42 12.22 0.53 5.09
C VAL A 42 11.34 1.47 5.93
N GLY A 43 10.11 1.76 5.50
CA GLY A 43 9.13 2.51 6.27
C GLY A 43 9.17 4.02 6.07
N ASN A 44 9.42 4.50 4.85
CA ASN A 44 9.46 5.94 4.57
C ASN A 44 8.13 6.66 4.90
N PHE A 45 7.00 6.00 4.68
CA PHE A 45 5.71 6.55 5.08
C PHE A 45 5.58 6.66 6.61
N PHE A 46 6.00 5.64 7.35
CA PHE A 46 5.99 5.70 8.82
C PHE A 46 6.93 6.78 9.36
N GLY A 47 8.07 6.98 8.69
CA GLY A 47 9.05 8.00 9.08
C GLY A 47 8.53 9.43 8.89
N MET A 48 7.53 9.62 8.06
CA MET A 48 6.92 10.94 7.78
C MET A 48 5.51 11.08 8.37
N LEU A 49 5.14 10.22 9.30
CA LEU A 49 3.82 10.26 9.94
C LEU A 49 3.57 11.65 10.55
N PRO A 50 2.45 12.33 10.18
CA PRO A 50 2.13 13.65 10.72
C PRO A 50 1.90 13.61 12.23
N GLU A 51 2.11 14.74 12.88
CA GLU A 51 1.91 14.87 14.34
C GLU A 51 0.48 14.51 14.75
N SER A 52 -0.52 14.88 13.95
CA SER A 52 -1.93 14.55 14.18
C SER A 52 -2.21 13.03 14.22
N MET A 53 -1.31 12.21 13.66
CA MET A 53 -1.46 10.76 13.57
C MET A 53 -0.52 9.98 14.51
N LYS A 54 0.29 10.66 15.32
CA LYS A 54 1.37 10.05 16.13
C LYS A 54 0.89 9.01 17.15
N SER A 55 -0.35 9.08 17.61
CA SER A 55 -0.93 8.09 18.52
C SER A 55 -1.53 6.87 17.80
N SER A 56 -1.45 6.82 16.48
CA SER A 56 -1.91 5.68 15.69
C SER A 56 -1.05 4.44 15.94
N ARG A 57 -1.66 3.27 15.77
CA ARG A 57 -0.95 1.99 15.74
C ARG A 57 -0.54 1.67 14.32
N LEU A 58 0.75 1.33 14.12
CA LEU A 58 1.34 1.10 12.82
C LEU A 58 1.51 -0.39 12.56
N TYR A 59 1.08 -0.82 11.39
CA TYR A 59 1.18 -2.19 10.89
C TYR A 59 1.83 -2.15 9.52
N GLY A 60 2.91 -2.90 9.36
CA GLY A 60 3.63 -2.97 8.09
C GLY A 60 3.81 -4.40 7.61
N VAL A 61 3.89 -4.55 6.31
CA VAL A 61 4.22 -5.82 5.65
C VAL A 61 5.37 -5.56 4.69
N GLU A 62 6.40 -6.40 4.74
CA GLU A 62 7.54 -6.34 3.83
C GLU A 62 7.99 -7.75 3.44
N LEU A 63 8.01 -8.01 2.14
CA LEU A 63 8.37 -9.31 1.59
C LEU A 63 9.87 -9.61 1.74
N ASP A 64 10.73 -8.61 1.50
CA ASP A 64 12.17 -8.79 1.56
C ASP A 64 12.66 -8.91 3.02
N SER A 65 13.36 -9.99 3.32
CA SER A 65 13.76 -10.30 4.69
C SER A 65 14.77 -9.30 5.26
N ILE A 66 15.69 -8.80 4.44
CA ILE A 66 16.69 -7.83 4.88
C ILE A 66 16.02 -6.47 5.13
N THR A 67 15.26 -5.99 4.16
CA THR A 67 14.52 -4.73 4.26
C THR A 67 13.54 -4.74 5.43
N GLY A 68 12.80 -5.84 5.62
CA GLY A 68 11.87 -5.98 6.74
C GLY A 68 12.55 -5.99 8.10
N ARG A 69 13.73 -6.59 8.21
CA ARG A 69 14.52 -6.56 9.45
C ARG A 69 15.04 -5.16 9.76
N ILE A 70 15.45 -4.40 8.74
CA ILE A 70 15.81 -2.99 8.90
C ILE A 70 14.62 -2.19 9.40
N ALA A 71 13.45 -2.37 8.79
CA ALA A 71 12.22 -1.69 9.20
C ALA A 71 11.87 -1.96 10.67
N LYS A 72 12.01 -3.21 11.13
CA LYS A 72 11.79 -3.57 12.55
C LYS A 72 12.73 -2.83 13.50
N GLN A 73 13.96 -2.59 13.09
CA GLN A 73 14.93 -1.82 13.89
C GLN A 73 14.57 -0.33 13.95
N LEU A 74 14.11 0.22 12.83
CA LEU A 74 13.73 1.64 12.74
C LEU A 74 12.43 1.94 13.47
N TYR A 75 11.48 1.00 13.47
CA TYR A 75 10.12 1.17 14.02
C TYR A 75 9.79 0.04 15.01
N PRO A 76 10.45 -0.01 16.17
CA PRO A 76 10.30 -1.14 17.10
C PRO A 76 8.90 -1.23 17.73
N LYS A 77 8.11 -0.14 17.72
CA LYS A 77 6.73 -0.13 18.23
C LYS A 77 5.69 -0.54 17.19
N ALA A 78 6.06 -0.59 15.92
CA ALA A 78 5.17 -1.03 14.85
C ALA A 78 5.08 -2.56 14.81
N ASP A 79 3.92 -3.07 14.42
CA ASP A 79 3.72 -4.49 14.14
C ASP A 79 4.10 -4.75 12.68
N ILE A 80 5.29 -5.30 12.45
CA ILE A 80 5.83 -5.54 11.12
C ILE A 80 5.88 -7.03 10.83
N THR A 81 5.19 -7.44 9.77
CA THR A 81 5.20 -8.81 9.23
C THR A 81 6.22 -8.89 8.09
N VAL A 82 7.26 -9.69 8.28
CA VAL A 82 8.29 -9.92 7.24
C VAL A 82 7.88 -11.17 6.45
N ALA A 83 6.99 -10.98 5.50
CA ALA A 83 6.44 -12.02 4.64
C ALA A 83 5.67 -11.37 3.49
N GLY A 84 5.17 -12.16 2.55
CA GLY A 84 4.29 -11.66 1.50
C GLY A 84 2.93 -11.23 2.03
N PHE A 85 2.31 -10.28 1.35
CA PHE A 85 0.98 -9.78 1.72
C PHE A 85 -0.09 -10.89 1.72
N GLU A 86 0.09 -11.91 0.89
CA GLU A 86 -0.79 -13.08 0.81
C GLU A 86 -0.87 -13.88 2.12
N THR A 87 0.10 -13.75 3.02
CA THR A 87 0.11 -14.43 4.32
C THR A 87 -0.76 -13.76 5.37
N THR A 88 -1.23 -12.55 5.10
CA THR A 88 -2.04 -11.76 6.03
C THR A 88 -3.53 -12.06 5.86
N ASP A 89 -4.31 -11.92 6.92
CA ASP A 89 -5.72 -12.33 6.93
C ASP A 89 -6.65 -11.44 7.76
N ARG A 90 -6.21 -10.25 8.16
CA ARG A 90 -7.07 -9.31 8.90
C ARG A 90 -8.24 -8.87 8.03
N ARG A 91 -9.39 -8.60 8.67
CA ARG A 91 -10.59 -8.08 7.99
C ARG A 91 -11.19 -6.94 8.78
N ASP A 92 -11.66 -5.91 8.07
CA ASP A 92 -12.35 -4.74 8.65
C ASP A 92 -11.61 -4.17 9.86
N PHE A 93 -10.29 -4.13 9.78
CA PHE A 93 -9.43 -3.82 10.92
C PHE A 93 -8.75 -2.46 10.81
N PHE A 94 -8.25 -2.10 9.64
CA PHE A 94 -7.49 -0.87 9.46
C PHE A 94 -8.39 0.33 9.21
N ASP A 95 -8.02 1.46 9.79
CA ASP A 95 -8.68 2.76 9.55
C ASP A 95 -8.09 3.46 8.33
N LEU A 96 -6.82 3.25 8.07
CA LEU A 96 -6.08 3.78 6.94
C LEU A 96 -5.12 2.73 6.39
N ALA A 97 -5.10 2.58 5.08
CA ALA A 97 -4.01 1.90 4.38
C ALA A 97 -3.32 2.91 3.45
N ILE A 98 -2.00 2.98 3.54
CA ILE A 98 -1.20 3.98 2.85
C ILE A 98 0.09 3.35 2.34
N GLY A 99 0.60 3.79 1.23
CA GLY A 99 1.89 3.32 0.75
C GLY A 99 2.03 3.32 -0.76
N ASN A 100 3.20 2.86 -1.20
CA ASN A 100 3.53 2.62 -2.59
C ASN A 100 3.49 1.11 -2.83
N VAL A 101 2.45 0.64 -3.53
CA VAL A 101 2.28 -0.80 -3.79
C VAL A 101 3.21 -1.27 -4.92
N PRO A 102 3.62 -2.55 -4.92
CA PRO A 102 4.44 -3.07 -6.01
C PRO A 102 3.70 -3.03 -7.35
N PHE A 103 4.42 -2.80 -8.44
CA PHE A 103 3.89 -2.73 -9.79
C PHE A 103 4.37 -3.93 -10.60
N GLY A 104 3.56 -4.39 -11.53
CA GLY A 104 3.97 -5.42 -12.46
C GLY A 104 2.81 -6.14 -13.13
N GLN A 105 3.13 -6.93 -14.16
CA GLN A 105 2.16 -7.74 -14.89
C GLN A 105 2.01 -9.14 -14.30
N TYR A 106 2.77 -9.48 -13.27
CA TYR A 106 2.70 -10.76 -12.59
C TYR A 106 1.60 -10.80 -11.55
N GLN A 107 1.24 -12.00 -11.14
CA GLN A 107 0.20 -12.25 -10.15
C GLN A 107 0.80 -12.81 -8.87
N VAL A 108 0.12 -12.55 -7.76
CA VAL A 108 0.44 -13.15 -6.46
C VAL A 108 -0.49 -14.34 -6.24
N ASN A 109 0.06 -15.44 -5.71
CA ASN A 109 -0.75 -16.60 -5.34
C ASN A 109 -1.37 -16.37 -3.96
N ASP A 110 -2.64 -15.97 -3.98
CA ASP A 110 -3.48 -15.85 -2.79
C ASP A 110 -4.81 -16.55 -3.09
N ARG A 111 -5.07 -17.65 -2.43
CA ARG A 111 -6.21 -18.52 -2.71
C ARG A 111 -7.55 -17.76 -2.76
N ALA A 112 -7.73 -16.79 -1.87
CA ALA A 112 -8.97 -16.00 -1.81
C ALA A 112 -9.15 -15.05 -3.01
N TYR A 113 -8.06 -14.69 -3.71
CA TYR A 113 -8.05 -13.69 -4.78
C TYR A 113 -7.64 -14.22 -6.14
N ASN A 114 -7.16 -15.48 -6.23
CA ASN A 114 -6.65 -16.07 -7.48
C ASN A 114 -7.66 -16.03 -8.62
N LYS A 115 -8.94 -16.19 -8.31
CA LYS A 115 -10.04 -16.15 -9.30
C LYS A 115 -10.19 -14.80 -10.00
N LEU A 116 -9.71 -13.71 -9.40
CA LEU A 116 -9.78 -12.37 -9.99
C LEU A 116 -8.80 -12.20 -11.14
N GLY A 117 -7.67 -12.91 -11.13
CA GLY A 117 -6.63 -12.81 -12.15
C GLY A 117 -5.98 -11.43 -12.22
N PHE A 118 -5.99 -10.66 -11.14
CA PHE A 118 -5.46 -9.30 -11.11
C PHE A 118 -3.94 -9.28 -11.10
N SER A 119 -3.37 -8.25 -11.77
CA SER A 119 -1.96 -7.91 -11.61
C SER A 119 -1.66 -7.55 -10.16
N ILE A 120 -0.38 -7.65 -9.74
CA ILE A 120 0.00 -7.44 -8.34
C ILE A 120 -0.50 -6.10 -7.77
N HIS A 121 -0.37 -4.99 -8.51
CA HIS A 121 -0.82 -3.68 -8.03
C HIS A 121 -2.35 -3.63 -7.82
N ASP A 122 -3.13 -4.30 -8.64
CA ASP A 122 -4.59 -4.38 -8.50
C ASP A 122 -5.00 -5.36 -7.39
N TYR A 123 -4.24 -6.44 -7.23
CA TYR A 123 -4.41 -7.39 -6.13
C TYR A 123 -4.26 -6.69 -4.76
N PHE A 124 -3.27 -5.81 -4.62
CA PHE A 124 -3.07 -5.06 -3.37
C PHE A 124 -4.31 -4.21 -3.03
N PHE A 125 -4.95 -3.60 -4.02
CA PHE A 125 -6.23 -2.91 -3.80
C PHE A 125 -7.33 -3.88 -3.35
N ALA A 126 -7.50 -4.98 -4.07
CA ALA A 126 -8.57 -5.94 -3.78
C ALA A 126 -8.49 -6.49 -2.35
N LYS A 127 -7.30 -6.91 -1.93
CA LYS A 127 -7.10 -7.43 -0.57
C LYS A 127 -7.19 -6.35 0.49
N THR A 128 -6.62 -5.18 0.24
CA THR A 128 -6.66 -4.06 1.19
C THR A 128 -8.10 -3.60 1.44
N LEU A 129 -8.97 -3.62 0.42
CA LEU A 129 -10.39 -3.32 0.58
C LEU A 129 -11.09 -4.21 1.62
N ASP A 130 -10.69 -5.49 1.71
CA ASP A 130 -11.21 -6.41 2.73
C ASP A 130 -10.61 -6.17 4.11
N GLN A 131 -9.39 -5.67 4.18
CA GLN A 131 -8.67 -5.43 5.44
C GLN A 131 -8.99 -4.09 6.09
N VAL A 132 -9.36 -3.10 5.29
CA VAL A 132 -9.79 -1.78 5.78
C VAL A 132 -11.26 -1.86 6.18
N ARG A 133 -11.58 -1.29 7.34
CA ARG A 133 -12.95 -1.25 7.84
C ARG A 133 -13.86 -0.36 6.96
N PRO A 134 -15.17 -0.59 6.97
CA PRO A 134 -16.11 0.37 6.38
C PRO A 134 -15.91 1.77 6.95
N GLY A 135 -15.85 2.79 6.06
CA GLY A 135 -15.54 4.16 6.43
C GLY A 135 -14.05 4.48 6.57
N GLY A 136 -13.17 3.48 6.44
CA GLY A 136 -11.73 3.68 6.38
C GLY A 136 -11.27 4.25 5.03
N VAL A 137 -9.99 4.57 4.93
CA VAL A 137 -9.39 5.23 3.76
C VAL A 137 -8.24 4.38 3.21
N ILE A 138 -8.14 4.30 1.89
CA ILE A 138 -7.00 3.75 1.17
C ILE A 138 -6.37 4.84 0.32
N ALA A 139 -5.07 5.08 0.50
CA ALA A 139 -4.31 6.08 -0.24
C ALA A 139 -3.01 5.45 -0.75
N PHE A 140 -3.02 4.96 -1.98
CA PHE A 140 -1.90 4.24 -2.58
C PHE A 140 -1.27 5.00 -3.74
N VAL A 141 0.05 4.92 -3.84
CA VAL A 141 0.76 5.10 -5.10
C VAL A 141 0.71 3.76 -5.84
N THR A 142 0.23 3.78 -7.07
CA THR A 142 0.02 2.58 -7.87
C THR A 142 0.43 2.79 -9.33
N SER A 143 0.42 1.72 -10.12
CA SER A 143 0.62 1.80 -11.56
C SER A 143 -0.50 2.60 -12.22
N ARG A 144 -0.13 3.38 -13.26
CA ARG A 144 -1.13 4.05 -14.12
C ARG A 144 -2.18 3.08 -14.67
N TYR A 145 -1.81 1.82 -14.86
CA TYR A 145 -2.72 0.80 -15.42
C TYR A 145 -3.92 0.50 -14.53
N THR A 146 -3.87 0.78 -13.24
CA THR A 146 -5.06 0.66 -12.38
C THR A 146 -6.22 1.50 -12.92
N MET A 147 -5.94 2.72 -13.35
CA MET A 147 -6.96 3.64 -13.88
C MET A 147 -7.08 3.63 -15.41
N ASP A 148 -5.97 3.39 -16.13
CA ASP A 148 -5.91 3.56 -17.59
C ASP A 148 -6.10 2.25 -18.38
N LYS A 149 -6.21 1.10 -17.72
CA LYS A 149 -6.40 -0.19 -18.36
C LYS A 149 -7.68 -0.20 -19.20
N GLN A 150 -7.61 -0.75 -20.42
CA GLN A 150 -8.81 -0.84 -21.29
C GLN A 150 -9.93 -1.65 -20.67
N SER A 151 -9.60 -2.82 -20.09
CA SER A 151 -10.59 -3.61 -19.35
C SER A 151 -11.10 -2.86 -18.12
N PRO A 152 -12.42 -2.71 -17.93
CA PRO A 152 -12.98 -2.00 -16.79
C PRO A 152 -13.10 -2.87 -15.52
N GLU A 153 -12.69 -4.13 -15.56
CA GLU A 153 -12.98 -5.11 -14.50
C GLU A 153 -12.44 -4.68 -13.13
N VAL A 154 -11.19 -4.22 -13.07
CA VAL A 154 -10.56 -3.77 -11.82
C VAL A 154 -11.30 -2.54 -11.26
N ARG A 155 -11.56 -1.55 -12.13
CA ARG A 155 -12.26 -0.33 -11.72
C ARG A 155 -13.68 -0.63 -11.23
N LYS A 156 -14.40 -1.55 -11.91
CA LYS A 156 -15.71 -2.00 -11.46
C LYS A 156 -15.66 -2.71 -10.12
N TYR A 157 -14.68 -3.59 -9.94
CA TYR A 157 -14.48 -4.31 -8.68
C TYR A 157 -14.27 -3.33 -7.52
N ILE A 158 -13.40 -2.34 -7.70
CA ILE A 158 -13.12 -1.33 -6.68
C ILE A 158 -14.36 -0.45 -6.44
N ALA A 159 -15.00 0.02 -7.50
CA ALA A 159 -16.17 0.92 -7.42
C ALA A 159 -17.38 0.30 -6.71
N GLN A 160 -17.51 -1.03 -6.75
CA GLN A 160 -18.55 -1.75 -6.01
C GLN A 160 -18.30 -1.80 -4.51
N ARG A 161 -17.07 -1.53 -4.06
CA ARG A 161 -16.61 -1.68 -2.67
C ARG A 161 -16.17 -0.38 -2.02
N ALA A 162 -15.82 0.62 -2.80
CA ALA A 162 -15.29 1.89 -2.31
C ALA A 162 -15.68 3.04 -3.22
N GLU A 163 -15.71 4.24 -2.66
CA GLU A 163 -15.87 5.49 -3.38
C GLU A 163 -14.49 6.06 -3.74
N LEU A 164 -14.32 6.48 -4.99
CA LEU A 164 -13.13 7.18 -5.43
C LEU A 164 -13.19 8.64 -4.98
N LEU A 165 -12.34 9.02 -4.04
CA LEU A 165 -12.27 10.39 -3.52
C LEU A 165 -11.34 11.29 -4.32
N GLY A 166 -10.35 10.73 -5.02
CA GLY A 166 -9.44 11.47 -5.85
C GLY A 166 -8.39 10.59 -6.51
N ALA A 167 -7.82 11.11 -7.59
CA ALA A 167 -6.70 10.49 -8.27
C ALA A 167 -5.78 11.57 -8.82
N ILE A 168 -4.47 11.39 -8.63
CA ILE A 168 -3.45 12.34 -9.10
C ILE A 168 -2.46 11.57 -9.95
N ARG A 169 -2.25 12.04 -11.18
CA ARG A 169 -1.23 11.48 -12.06
C ARG A 169 0.13 12.09 -11.72
N LEU A 170 1.04 11.24 -11.28
CA LEU A 170 2.41 11.67 -11.02
C LEU A 170 3.20 11.83 -12.33
N PRO A 171 4.18 12.73 -12.37
CA PRO A 171 5.07 12.85 -13.52
C PRO A 171 5.82 11.55 -13.82
N ASN A 172 6.13 11.28 -15.09
CA ASN A 172 6.83 10.06 -15.49
C ASN A 172 8.22 9.89 -14.84
N ASN A 173 8.81 10.97 -14.35
CA ASN A 173 10.11 10.97 -13.67
C ASN A 173 10.02 10.97 -12.14
N ALA A 174 8.82 10.82 -11.58
CA ALA A 174 8.61 10.86 -10.12
C ALA A 174 9.42 9.79 -9.35
N PHE A 175 9.80 8.70 -10.02
CA PHE A 175 10.53 7.56 -9.43
C PHE A 175 11.88 7.30 -10.10
N LYS A 176 12.40 8.26 -10.85
CA LYS A 176 13.78 8.15 -11.36
C LYS A 176 14.75 8.45 -10.22
N ALA A 177 15.67 7.54 -10.05
CA ALA A 177 16.81 7.74 -9.17
C ALA A 177 17.72 8.88 -9.67
#